data_9808d11095ba1faf8a53b759e8620b9c
#
_entry.id   9808d11095ba1faf8a53b759e8620b9c
#
_cell.length_a   1.000
_cell.length_b   1.000
_cell.length_c   1.000
_cell.angle_alpha   90.00
_cell.angle_beta   90.00
_cell.angle_gamma   90.00
#
_symmetry.space_group_name_H-M   'P 1'
#
loop_
_entity.id
_entity.type
_entity.pdbx_description
1 polymer ?
#
loop_
_entity_poly.entity_id
_entity_poly.type
_entity_poly.pdbx_seq_one_letter_code
_entity_poly.pdbx_strand_id
1 'polypeptide(L)'
;MKTPKRIEPLVEDGLVDEVLRPLMSGKEAAVYVVRCGDELRCAKVYKEANKRGFRQAAEYQEGRKVRNSRDARAMAKGSKYGRKGQEDAWQNAEVAALFRLASAGVRVPRPYDFLEGVLLMELVTDGEGGVAPRLNDVDLLPEDAREFHGFMIQEVVKMLCAGLVHGDLSEFNVLLGPEGPVIIDLPQAVDAAGNNHAFKMLERDVGNMAAYFGQFAPELKYSKYA
;
A
#
# COMPACT_ATOMS: atom_id res chain seq x y z
N MET A 1 -14.58 -10.90 -19.40
CA MET A 1 -13.85 -11.92 -18.58
C MET A 1 -14.84 -12.48 -17.55
N LYS A 2 -14.68 -13.73 -17.04
CA LYS A 2 -15.55 -14.21 -15.94
C LYS A 2 -15.24 -13.40 -14.67
N THR A 3 -16.25 -12.80 -14.05
CA THR A 3 -16.10 -12.02 -12.83
C THR A 3 -15.57 -12.91 -11.70
N PRO A 4 -14.50 -12.51 -10.99
CA PRO A 4 -14.03 -13.23 -9.81
C PRO A 4 -15.12 -13.24 -8.73
N LYS A 5 -15.37 -14.40 -8.11
CA LYS A 5 -16.44 -14.60 -7.11
C LYS A 5 -16.46 -13.54 -5.99
N ARG A 6 -15.30 -13.01 -5.61
CA ARG A 6 -15.20 -11.99 -4.55
C ARG A 6 -15.57 -10.59 -5.02
N ILE A 7 -15.60 -10.34 -6.33
CA ILE A 7 -16.05 -9.06 -6.91
C ILE A 7 -17.57 -9.12 -7.21
N GLU A 8 -18.15 -10.31 -7.32
CA GLU A 8 -19.58 -10.47 -7.60
C GLU A 8 -20.47 -9.61 -6.69
N PRO A 9 -20.28 -9.54 -5.36
CA PRO A 9 -21.08 -8.67 -4.50
C PRO A 9 -21.02 -7.19 -4.87
N LEU A 10 -19.83 -6.69 -5.28
CA LEU A 10 -19.68 -5.29 -5.71
C LEU A 10 -20.43 -5.00 -7.03
N VAL A 11 -20.56 -6.02 -7.89
CA VAL A 11 -21.35 -5.92 -9.13
C VAL A 11 -22.84 -5.97 -8.80
N GLU A 12 -23.28 -6.84 -7.90
CA GLU A 12 -24.67 -6.94 -7.45
C GLU A 12 -25.14 -5.65 -6.75
N ASP A 13 -24.27 -5.03 -5.98
CA ASP A 13 -24.54 -3.74 -5.30
C ASP A 13 -24.39 -2.51 -6.21
N GLY A 14 -23.99 -2.70 -7.48
CA GLY A 14 -23.83 -1.63 -8.46
C GLY A 14 -22.61 -0.72 -8.21
N LEU A 15 -21.65 -1.15 -7.40
CA LEU A 15 -20.40 -0.43 -7.15
C LEU A 15 -19.39 -0.65 -8.29
N VAL A 16 -19.51 -1.76 -9.00
CA VAL A 16 -18.69 -2.15 -10.15
C VAL A 16 -19.62 -2.61 -11.26
N ASP A 17 -19.47 -2.04 -12.45
CA ASP A 17 -20.27 -2.44 -13.63
C ASP A 17 -19.65 -3.67 -14.32
N GLU A 18 -18.33 -3.68 -14.46
CA GLU A 18 -17.62 -4.73 -15.20
C GLU A 18 -16.18 -4.92 -14.71
N VAL A 19 -15.73 -6.18 -14.69
CA VAL A 19 -14.31 -6.53 -14.51
C VAL A 19 -13.66 -6.65 -15.88
N LEU A 20 -12.74 -5.76 -16.20
CA LEU A 20 -12.14 -5.67 -17.54
C LEU A 20 -10.98 -6.66 -17.71
N ARG A 21 -10.00 -6.62 -16.81
CA ARG A 21 -8.80 -7.46 -16.89
C ARG A 21 -8.07 -7.58 -15.54
N PRO A 22 -7.30 -8.65 -15.33
CA PRO A 22 -6.35 -8.69 -14.23
C PRO A 22 -5.23 -7.69 -14.51
N LEU A 23 -4.76 -7.03 -13.47
CA LEU A 23 -3.60 -6.15 -13.48
C LEU A 23 -2.37 -6.86 -12.91
N MET A 24 -2.53 -7.46 -11.75
CA MET A 24 -1.47 -8.17 -11.04
C MET A 24 -2.05 -9.26 -10.14
N SER A 25 -1.28 -10.33 -9.92
CA SER A 25 -1.60 -11.35 -8.94
C SER A 25 -0.37 -11.66 -8.09
N GLY A 26 -0.36 -11.16 -6.86
CA GLY A 26 0.66 -11.44 -5.85
C GLY A 26 0.29 -12.60 -4.92
N LYS A 27 1.08 -12.79 -3.87
CA LYS A 27 0.84 -13.83 -2.85
C LYS A 27 -0.38 -13.51 -1.99
N GLU A 28 -0.61 -12.24 -1.68
CA GLU A 28 -1.57 -11.74 -0.70
C GLU A 28 -2.85 -11.21 -1.32
N ALA A 29 -2.77 -10.68 -2.53
CA ALA A 29 -3.91 -10.13 -3.25
C ALA A 29 -3.80 -10.34 -4.76
N ALA A 30 -4.94 -10.22 -5.44
CA ALA A 30 -5.03 -10.06 -6.89
C ALA A 30 -5.68 -8.71 -7.19
N VAL A 31 -5.14 -7.97 -8.16
CA VAL A 31 -5.61 -6.64 -8.55
C VAL A 31 -6.23 -6.72 -9.93
N TYR A 32 -7.40 -6.12 -10.08
CA TYR A 32 -8.16 -6.08 -11.32
C TYR A 32 -8.46 -4.65 -11.70
N VAL A 33 -8.49 -4.37 -13.00
CA VAL A 33 -9.09 -3.16 -13.56
C VAL A 33 -10.57 -3.39 -13.70
N VAL A 34 -11.36 -2.49 -13.13
CA VAL A 34 -12.82 -2.53 -13.14
C VAL A 34 -13.38 -1.22 -13.69
N ARG A 35 -14.59 -1.27 -14.25
CA ARG A 35 -15.38 -0.09 -14.65
C ARG A 35 -16.38 0.24 -13.56
N CYS A 36 -16.49 1.52 -13.24
CA CYS A 36 -17.45 2.07 -12.29
C CYS A 36 -18.02 3.36 -12.89
N GLY A 37 -19.17 3.27 -13.56
CA GLY A 37 -19.68 4.34 -14.41
C GLY A 37 -18.72 4.63 -15.56
N ASP A 38 -18.36 5.89 -15.71
CA ASP A 38 -17.43 6.35 -16.76
C ASP A 38 -15.94 6.23 -16.35
N GLU A 39 -15.67 5.79 -15.12
CA GLU A 39 -14.31 5.73 -14.58
C GLU A 39 -13.76 4.31 -14.58
N LEU A 40 -12.44 4.21 -14.80
CA LEU A 40 -11.68 2.99 -14.52
C LEU A 40 -11.08 3.04 -13.11
N ARG A 41 -11.25 1.95 -12.36
CA ARG A 41 -10.75 1.81 -10.99
C ARG A 41 -9.98 0.52 -10.81
N CYS A 42 -9.28 0.40 -9.68
CA CYS A 42 -8.66 -0.83 -9.21
C CYS A 42 -9.55 -1.53 -8.19
N ALA A 43 -9.72 -2.85 -8.33
CA ALA A 43 -10.25 -3.72 -7.29
C ALA A 43 -9.12 -4.63 -6.78
N LYS A 44 -8.62 -4.38 -5.56
CA LYS A 44 -7.63 -5.22 -4.86
C LYS A 44 -8.39 -6.27 -4.05
N VAL A 45 -8.34 -7.52 -4.52
CA VAL A 45 -9.00 -8.67 -3.92
C VAL A 45 -8.01 -9.39 -3.02
N TYR A 46 -8.18 -9.33 -1.71
CA TYR A 46 -7.33 -10.04 -0.77
C TYR A 46 -7.58 -11.54 -0.81
N LYS A 47 -6.51 -12.33 -0.82
CA LYS A 47 -6.58 -13.80 -0.80
C LYS A 47 -6.74 -14.29 0.63
N GLU A 48 -7.40 -15.42 0.82
CA GLU A 48 -7.44 -16.08 2.14
C GLU A 48 -6.05 -16.61 2.50
N ALA A 49 -5.70 -16.54 3.80
CA ALA A 49 -4.40 -16.97 4.30
C ALA A 49 -4.05 -18.38 3.86
N ASN A 50 -3.12 -18.51 2.95
CA ASN A 50 -2.44 -19.76 2.69
C ASN A 50 -1.22 -19.89 3.62
N LYS A 51 -0.97 -21.09 4.10
CA LYS A 51 -0.09 -21.55 5.20
C LYS A 51 1.38 -21.10 5.18
N ARG A 52 1.78 -20.05 4.46
CA ARG A 52 3.19 -19.69 4.26
C ARG A 52 3.43 -18.18 4.43
N GLY A 53 4.17 -17.79 5.47
CA GLY A 53 4.95 -16.58 5.42
C GLY A 53 4.90 -15.59 6.59
N PHE A 54 4.47 -15.96 7.79
CA PHE A 54 4.43 -15.04 8.94
C PHE A 54 5.71 -15.03 9.80
N ARG A 55 6.91 -15.10 9.22
CA ARG A 55 8.15 -15.05 10.03
C ARG A 55 8.63 -13.62 10.36
N GLN A 56 8.21 -12.59 9.61
CA GLN A 56 8.55 -11.19 9.88
C GLN A 56 7.43 -10.39 10.55
N ALA A 57 6.31 -11.02 10.87
CA ALA A 57 5.10 -10.34 11.35
C ALA A 57 5.21 -9.71 12.75
N ALA A 58 6.19 -10.10 13.58
CA ALA A 58 6.26 -9.65 14.97
C ALA A 58 6.59 -8.15 15.11
N GLU A 59 7.54 -7.62 14.32
CA GLU A 59 7.97 -6.22 14.37
C GLU A 59 6.87 -5.27 13.86
N TYR A 60 6.07 -5.72 12.90
CA TYR A 60 4.96 -4.95 12.32
C TYR A 60 3.65 -5.06 13.09
N GLN A 61 3.53 -6.02 14.01
CA GLN A 61 2.33 -6.21 14.85
C GLN A 61 2.36 -5.39 16.14
N GLU A 62 3.51 -4.91 16.54
CA GLU A 62 3.64 -4.09 17.74
C GLU A 62 2.83 -2.79 17.61
N GLY A 63 2.01 -2.49 18.62
CA GLY A 63 1.14 -1.30 18.62
C GLY A 63 -0.23 -1.50 17.96
N ARG A 64 -0.50 -2.62 17.26
CA ARG A 64 -1.84 -2.90 16.71
C ARG A 64 -2.79 -3.39 17.79
N LYS A 65 -3.88 -2.66 18.04
CA LYS A 65 -4.89 -3.02 19.06
C LYS A 65 -5.71 -4.22 18.62
N VAL A 66 -5.65 -5.32 19.38
CA VAL A 66 -6.59 -6.45 19.26
C VAL A 66 -7.78 -6.19 20.18
N ARG A 67 -9.00 -6.21 19.62
CA ARG A 67 -10.24 -5.83 20.34
C ARG A 67 -10.62 -6.76 21.51
N ASN A 68 -10.10 -8.00 21.55
CA ASN A 68 -10.51 -8.97 22.53
C ASN A 68 -9.32 -9.87 22.98
N SER A 69 -9.21 -10.11 24.29
CA SER A 69 -8.17 -10.96 24.89
C SER A 69 -8.26 -12.44 24.49
N ARG A 70 -9.45 -12.91 24.07
CA ARG A 70 -9.67 -14.26 23.55
C ARG A 70 -9.09 -14.41 22.14
N ASP A 71 -9.28 -13.40 21.29
CA ASP A 71 -8.75 -13.36 19.93
C ASP A 71 -7.23 -13.23 19.95
N ALA A 72 -6.68 -12.40 20.84
CA ALA A 72 -5.23 -12.30 21.05
C ALA A 72 -4.59 -13.64 21.42
N ARG A 73 -5.22 -14.42 22.31
CA ARG A 73 -4.75 -15.78 22.67
C ARG A 73 -4.88 -16.78 21.53
N ALA A 74 -5.94 -16.71 20.73
CA ALA A 74 -6.14 -17.59 19.57
C ALA A 74 -5.13 -17.28 18.45
N MET A 75 -4.82 -15.98 18.23
CA MET A 75 -3.78 -15.52 17.31
C MET A 75 -2.39 -16.02 17.75
N ALA A 76 -2.03 -15.86 19.02
CA ALA A 76 -0.76 -16.31 19.58
C ALA A 76 -0.54 -17.83 19.46
N LYS A 77 -1.63 -18.62 19.55
CA LYS A 77 -1.61 -20.09 19.38
C LYS A 77 -1.52 -20.57 17.93
N GLY A 78 -1.65 -19.68 16.94
CA GLY A 78 -1.59 -20.01 15.51
C GLY A 78 -2.70 -20.97 15.04
N SER A 79 -3.84 -21.03 15.76
CA SER A 79 -5.01 -21.84 15.36
C SER A 79 -5.58 -21.36 14.02
N LYS A 80 -6.39 -22.18 13.33
CA LYS A 80 -7.05 -21.79 12.08
C LYS A 80 -7.90 -20.53 12.26
N TYR A 81 -8.61 -20.43 13.37
CA TYR A 81 -9.38 -19.25 13.77
C TYR A 81 -8.47 -18.04 14.07
N GLY A 82 -7.38 -18.24 14.82
CA GLY A 82 -6.43 -17.19 15.14
C GLY A 82 -5.71 -16.64 13.90
N ARG A 83 -5.37 -17.49 12.92
CA ARG A 83 -4.78 -17.07 11.64
C ARG A 83 -5.73 -16.23 10.80
N LYS A 84 -7.01 -16.64 10.69
CA LYS A 84 -8.03 -15.86 9.99
C LYS A 84 -8.21 -14.49 10.66
N GLY A 85 -8.30 -14.46 11.99
CA GLY A 85 -8.41 -13.19 12.73
C GLY A 85 -7.20 -12.28 12.59
N GLN A 86 -5.97 -12.83 12.46
CA GLN A 86 -4.76 -12.05 12.16
C GLN A 86 -4.82 -11.44 10.75
N GLU A 87 -5.29 -12.21 9.77
CA GLU A 87 -5.40 -11.76 8.39
C GLU A 87 -6.44 -10.66 8.23
N ASP A 88 -7.64 -10.86 8.82
CA ASP A 88 -8.69 -9.84 8.81
C ASP A 88 -8.20 -8.54 9.51
N ALA A 89 -7.47 -8.65 10.61
CA ALA A 89 -6.88 -7.50 11.30
C ALA A 89 -5.79 -6.80 10.45
N TRP A 90 -5.04 -7.56 9.68
CA TRP A 90 -3.98 -7.04 8.82
C TRP A 90 -4.53 -6.35 7.58
N GLN A 91 -5.51 -6.94 6.89
CA GLN A 91 -6.23 -6.32 5.78
C GLN A 91 -6.91 -5.02 6.24
N ASN A 92 -7.60 -5.06 7.37
CA ASN A 92 -8.24 -3.87 7.95
C ASN A 92 -7.22 -2.77 8.31
N ALA A 93 -6.01 -3.14 8.76
CA ALA A 93 -4.96 -2.17 9.08
C ALA A 93 -4.40 -1.49 7.83
N GLU A 94 -4.15 -2.25 6.75
CA GLU A 94 -3.72 -1.70 5.46
C GLU A 94 -4.77 -0.75 4.89
N VAL A 95 -6.04 -1.20 4.85
CA VAL A 95 -7.15 -0.38 4.36
C VAL A 95 -7.32 0.88 5.20
N ALA A 96 -7.30 0.77 6.54
CA ALA A 96 -7.38 1.91 7.44
C ALA A 96 -6.22 2.90 7.24
N ALA A 97 -4.98 2.38 7.02
CA ALA A 97 -3.83 3.22 6.71
C ALA A 97 -4.03 3.99 5.40
N LEU A 98 -4.51 3.33 4.34
CA LEU A 98 -4.77 3.96 3.06
C LEU A 98 -5.80 5.11 3.17
N PHE A 99 -6.95 4.87 3.83
CA PHE A 99 -7.96 5.90 4.05
C PHE A 99 -7.43 7.07 4.88
N ARG A 100 -6.64 6.77 5.94
CA ARG A 100 -6.02 7.78 6.80
C ARG A 100 -5.05 8.66 6.03
N LEU A 101 -4.17 8.06 5.22
CA LEU A 101 -3.18 8.78 4.42
C LEU A 101 -3.83 9.61 3.32
N ALA A 102 -4.80 9.05 2.60
CA ALA A 102 -5.56 9.80 1.60
C ALA A 102 -6.27 11.02 2.21
N SER A 103 -6.87 10.85 3.40
CA SER A 103 -7.53 11.94 4.14
C SER A 103 -6.55 13.01 4.64
N ALA A 104 -5.29 12.63 4.88
CA ALA A 104 -4.21 13.54 5.29
C ALA A 104 -3.53 14.24 4.10
N GLY A 105 -3.97 13.98 2.86
CA GLY A 105 -3.40 14.57 1.65
C GLY A 105 -2.06 13.98 1.24
N VAL A 106 -1.75 12.76 1.68
CA VAL A 106 -0.62 11.97 1.16
C VAL A 106 -1.00 11.44 -0.21
N ARG A 107 -0.09 11.50 -1.19
CA ARG A 107 -0.34 10.97 -2.53
C ARG A 107 -0.26 9.43 -2.53
N VAL A 108 -1.37 8.84 -2.24
CA VAL A 108 -1.66 7.40 -2.33
C VAL A 108 -2.84 7.20 -3.29
N PRO A 109 -3.09 5.99 -3.84
CA PRO A 109 -4.30 5.74 -4.60
C PRO A 109 -5.53 6.08 -3.76
N ARG A 110 -6.42 6.91 -4.30
CA ARG A 110 -7.64 7.31 -3.59
C ARG A 110 -8.51 6.09 -3.31
N PRO A 111 -8.80 5.75 -2.04
CA PRO A 111 -9.73 4.68 -1.72
C PRO A 111 -11.17 5.15 -1.92
N TYR A 112 -12.02 4.26 -2.41
CA TYR A 112 -13.45 4.52 -2.58
C TYR A 112 -14.28 3.69 -1.60
N ASP A 113 -14.03 2.37 -1.55
CA ASP A 113 -14.80 1.46 -0.71
C ASP A 113 -14.01 0.19 -0.33
N PHE A 114 -14.43 -0.47 0.75
CA PHE A 114 -13.90 -1.76 1.16
C PHE A 114 -15.04 -2.69 1.58
N LEU A 115 -15.35 -3.66 0.73
CA LEU A 115 -16.44 -4.60 0.94
C LEU A 115 -15.95 -6.04 0.76
N GLU A 116 -16.24 -6.92 1.72
CA GLU A 116 -15.98 -8.38 1.68
C GLU A 116 -14.53 -8.77 1.28
N GLY A 117 -13.55 -7.99 1.73
CA GLY A 117 -12.14 -8.22 1.42
C GLY A 117 -11.74 -7.78 0.00
N VAL A 118 -12.52 -6.88 -0.59
CA VAL A 118 -12.19 -6.19 -1.84
C VAL A 118 -12.08 -4.69 -1.56
N LEU A 119 -10.91 -4.13 -1.83
CA LEU A 119 -10.65 -2.69 -1.76
C LEU A 119 -10.82 -2.10 -3.16
N LEU A 120 -11.78 -1.19 -3.30
CA LEU A 120 -11.98 -0.40 -4.50
C LEU A 120 -11.22 0.93 -4.36
N MET A 121 -10.32 1.21 -5.29
CA MET A 121 -9.44 2.38 -5.22
C MET A 121 -9.13 2.94 -6.62
N GLU A 122 -8.49 4.09 -6.67
CA GLU A 122 -8.00 4.73 -7.90
C GLU A 122 -7.14 3.78 -8.73
N LEU A 123 -7.37 3.73 -10.03
CA LEU A 123 -6.42 3.21 -11.00
C LEU A 123 -5.44 4.34 -11.35
N VAL A 124 -4.23 4.28 -10.83
CA VAL A 124 -3.20 5.25 -11.20
C VAL A 124 -2.79 4.98 -12.65
N THR A 125 -2.87 5.99 -13.50
CA THR A 125 -2.55 5.92 -14.94
C THR A 125 -1.27 6.70 -15.25
N ASP A 126 -0.71 6.45 -16.45
CA ASP A 126 0.45 7.16 -16.99
C ASP A 126 0.09 8.51 -17.67
N GLY A 127 -1.20 8.83 -17.76
CA GLY A 127 -1.71 10.00 -18.48
C GLY A 127 -1.98 9.76 -19.97
N GLU A 128 -1.51 8.66 -20.55
CA GLU A 128 -1.71 8.27 -21.95
C GLU A 128 -2.78 7.16 -22.11
N GLY A 129 -3.44 6.80 -21.00
CA GLY A 129 -4.46 5.75 -20.94
C GLY A 129 -3.94 4.38 -20.56
N GLY A 130 -2.65 4.25 -20.31
CA GLY A 130 -2.01 3.09 -19.71
C GLY A 130 -2.06 3.11 -18.19
N VAL A 131 -1.63 2.02 -17.56
CA VAL A 131 -1.43 1.94 -16.11
C VAL A 131 -0.08 2.52 -15.78
N ALA A 132 0.00 3.35 -14.74
CA ALA A 132 1.23 3.96 -14.29
C ALA A 132 2.32 2.90 -14.01
N PRO A 133 3.54 3.06 -14.55
CA PRO A 133 4.65 2.18 -14.26
C PRO A 133 5.09 2.32 -12.80
N ARG A 134 5.80 1.32 -12.30
CA ARG A 134 6.53 1.48 -11.05
C ARG A 134 7.74 2.38 -11.27
N LEU A 135 8.12 3.08 -10.22
CA LEU A 135 9.30 3.94 -10.26
C LEU A 135 10.57 3.17 -10.65
N ASN A 136 10.69 1.90 -10.23
CA ASN A 136 11.78 1.00 -10.63
C ASN A 136 11.83 0.68 -12.13
N ASP A 137 10.72 0.83 -12.84
CA ASP A 137 10.61 0.48 -14.27
C ASP A 137 10.84 1.69 -15.19
N VAL A 138 11.22 2.85 -14.60
CA VAL A 138 11.42 4.11 -15.33
C VAL A 138 12.85 4.59 -15.20
N ASP A 139 13.46 4.96 -16.33
CA ASP A 139 14.73 5.69 -16.35
C ASP A 139 14.46 7.18 -16.13
N LEU A 140 15.11 7.77 -15.11
CA LEU A 140 14.91 9.15 -14.74
C LEU A 140 16.07 10.04 -15.24
N LEU A 141 15.74 11.26 -15.66
CA LEU A 141 16.74 12.30 -15.80
C LEU A 141 17.17 12.80 -14.39
N PRO A 142 18.39 13.33 -14.25
CA PRO A 142 18.86 13.86 -12.96
C PRO A 142 17.96 14.92 -12.33
N GLU A 143 17.35 15.78 -13.15
CA GLU A 143 16.38 16.79 -12.73
C GLU A 143 15.10 16.17 -12.17
N ASP A 144 14.52 15.19 -12.86
CA ASP A 144 13.32 14.46 -12.40
C ASP A 144 13.61 13.73 -11.09
N ALA A 145 14.78 13.11 -10.98
CA ALA A 145 15.20 12.42 -9.77
C ALA A 145 15.28 13.36 -8.56
N ARG A 146 15.75 14.61 -8.73
CA ARG A 146 15.78 15.62 -7.66
C ARG A 146 14.38 16.06 -7.28
N GLU A 147 13.52 16.32 -8.26
CA GLU A 147 12.15 16.75 -8.05
C GLU A 147 11.36 15.66 -7.32
N PHE A 148 11.40 14.42 -7.82
CA PHE A 148 10.66 13.30 -7.24
C PHE A 148 11.21 12.91 -5.87
N HIS A 149 12.52 12.99 -5.63
CA HIS A 149 13.07 12.79 -4.29
C HIS A 149 12.52 13.84 -3.31
N GLY A 150 12.55 15.14 -3.68
CA GLY A 150 11.98 16.20 -2.87
C GLY A 150 10.49 16.00 -2.56
N PHE A 151 9.73 15.59 -3.59
CA PHE A 151 8.32 15.24 -3.43
C PHE A 151 8.13 14.07 -2.46
N MET A 152 8.86 12.97 -2.64
CA MET A 152 8.76 11.79 -1.77
C MET A 152 9.08 12.09 -0.31
N ILE A 153 10.08 12.95 -0.03
CA ILE A 153 10.39 13.38 1.35
C ILE A 153 9.21 14.16 1.95
N GLN A 154 8.55 15.02 1.18
CA GLN A 154 7.37 15.73 1.66
C GLN A 154 6.21 14.77 1.96
N GLU A 155 6.00 13.76 1.12
CA GLU A 155 4.98 12.73 1.37
C GLU A 155 5.28 11.92 2.64
N VAL A 156 6.54 11.55 2.88
CA VAL A 156 6.98 10.89 4.12
C VAL A 156 6.69 11.78 5.35
N VAL A 157 6.95 13.09 5.26
CA VAL A 157 6.61 14.05 6.33
C VAL A 157 5.10 14.09 6.58
N LYS A 158 4.27 14.14 5.53
CA LYS A 158 2.81 14.08 5.67
C LYS A 158 2.35 12.77 6.32
N MET A 159 2.97 11.62 5.95
CA MET A 159 2.69 10.33 6.58
C MET A 159 3.00 10.36 8.08
N LEU A 160 4.13 10.92 8.48
CA LEU A 160 4.49 11.10 9.89
C LEU A 160 3.50 12.02 10.62
N CYS A 161 3.10 13.14 10.01
CA CYS A 161 2.06 14.01 10.56
C CYS A 161 0.71 13.29 10.70
N ALA A 162 0.41 12.36 9.79
CA ALA A 162 -0.73 11.45 9.92
C ALA A 162 -0.51 10.34 10.97
N GLY A 163 0.66 10.25 11.61
CA GLY A 163 1.02 9.28 12.63
C GLY A 163 1.32 7.88 12.08
N LEU A 164 1.81 7.77 10.84
CA LEU A 164 2.15 6.50 10.19
C LEU A 164 3.55 6.54 9.60
N VAL A 165 4.21 5.37 9.61
CA VAL A 165 5.43 5.06 8.86
C VAL A 165 5.09 3.94 7.88
N HIS A 166 5.57 4.02 6.64
CA HIS A 166 5.31 3.00 5.60
C HIS A 166 5.86 1.62 6.00
N GLY A 167 7.11 1.61 6.46
CA GLY A 167 7.77 0.40 6.94
C GLY A 167 8.35 -0.51 5.86
N ASP A 168 8.15 -0.19 4.56
CA ASP A 168 8.72 -0.91 3.42
C ASP A 168 8.75 -0.03 2.16
N LEU A 169 8.99 1.28 2.33
CA LEU A 169 9.04 2.21 1.20
C LEU A 169 10.29 1.95 0.36
N SER A 170 10.07 1.75 -0.93
CA SER A 170 11.11 1.53 -1.94
C SER A 170 10.58 1.88 -3.33
N GLU A 171 11.46 1.92 -4.33
CA GLU A 171 11.12 2.15 -5.73
C GLU A 171 10.08 1.16 -6.30
N PHE A 172 9.93 0.00 -5.66
CA PHE A 172 8.93 -1.01 -6.04
C PHE A 172 7.53 -0.68 -5.52
N ASN A 173 7.43 0.16 -4.49
CA ASN A 173 6.20 0.56 -3.82
C ASN A 173 5.80 2.01 -4.14
N VAL A 174 6.26 2.51 -5.29
CA VAL A 174 5.89 3.82 -5.84
C VAL A 174 5.53 3.64 -7.31
N LEU A 175 4.39 4.20 -7.72
CA LEU A 175 3.99 4.35 -9.13
C LEU A 175 4.34 5.75 -9.60
N LEU A 176 4.62 5.91 -10.90
CA LEU A 176 4.84 7.22 -11.50
C LEU A 176 3.63 7.62 -12.35
N GLY A 177 2.75 8.42 -11.77
CA GLY A 177 1.61 9.02 -12.47
C GLY A 177 1.98 10.34 -13.14
N PRO A 178 1.04 10.94 -13.90
CA PRO A 178 1.29 12.19 -14.64
C PRO A 178 1.55 13.39 -13.73
N GLU A 179 1.09 13.35 -12.49
CA GLU A 179 1.29 14.39 -11.48
C GLU A 179 2.47 14.08 -10.53
N GLY A 180 3.23 13.03 -10.80
CA GLY A 180 4.38 12.59 -10.00
C GLY A 180 4.19 11.27 -9.27
N PRO A 181 5.08 10.98 -8.29
CA PRO A 181 5.09 9.72 -7.56
C PRO A 181 3.83 9.48 -6.72
N VAL A 182 3.36 8.23 -6.67
CA VAL A 182 2.20 7.76 -5.90
C VAL A 182 2.62 6.57 -5.04
N ILE A 183 2.54 6.70 -3.73
CA ILE A 183 2.92 5.65 -2.77
C ILE A 183 1.85 4.56 -2.76
N ILE A 184 2.26 3.30 -2.88
CA ILE A 184 1.38 2.14 -2.86
C ILE A 184 1.88 1.10 -1.84
N ASP A 185 1.03 0.10 -1.58
CA ASP A 185 1.37 -1.11 -0.81
C ASP A 185 1.72 -0.85 0.66
N LEU A 186 0.69 -0.64 1.47
CA LEU A 186 0.74 -0.24 2.89
C LEU A 186 0.62 -1.39 3.93
N PRO A 187 0.81 -2.69 3.58
CA PRO A 187 0.59 -3.76 4.54
C PRO A 187 1.56 -3.72 5.72
N GLN A 188 2.72 -3.10 5.52
CA GLN A 188 3.77 -2.95 6.53
C GLN A 188 3.64 -1.64 7.33
N ALA A 189 2.67 -0.79 7.00
CA ALA A 189 2.50 0.49 7.69
C ALA A 189 2.24 0.31 9.18
N VAL A 190 2.95 1.10 9.98
CA VAL A 190 2.90 1.05 11.45
C VAL A 190 2.57 2.42 12.04
N ASP A 191 2.02 2.42 13.26
CA ASP A 191 1.81 3.64 14.02
C ASP A 191 3.18 4.22 14.46
N ALA A 192 3.43 5.49 14.11
CA ALA A 192 4.71 6.14 14.32
C ALA A 192 5.07 6.31 15.81
N ALA A 193 4.05 6.44 16.69
CA ALA A 193 4.24 6.60 18.12
C ALA A 193 4.08 5.29 18.90
N GLY A 194 3.25 4.37 18.36
CA GLY A 194 2.88 3.13 19.05
C GLY A 194 3.78 1.93 18.74
N ASN A 195 4.72 2.06 17.80
CA ASN A 195 5.63 0.99 17.42
C ASN A 195 7.07 1.37 17.76
N ASN A 196 7.75 0.58 18.60
CA ASN A 196 9.12 0.83 19.05
C ASN A 196 10.17 0.76 17.92
N HIS A 197 9.84 0.13 16.80
CA HIS A 197 10.70 0.01 15.62
C HIS A 197 10.40 1.07 14.54
N ALA A 198 9.39 1.93 14.73
CA ALA A 198 8.95 2.91 13.73
C ALA A 198 10.09 3.82 13.25
N PHE A 199 10.93 4.31 14.17
CA PHE A 199 12.06 5.16 13.81
C PHE A 199 13.07 4.44 12.89
N LYS A 200 13.43 3.20 13.22
CA LYS A 200 14.34 2.39 12.39
C LYS A 200 13.74 2.08 11.02
N MET A 201 12.42 1.86 10.96
CA MET A 201 11.71 1.66 9.70
C MET A 201 11.74 2.93 8.86
N LEU A 202 11.50 4.09 9.48
CA LEU A 202 11.57 5.38 8.81
C LEU A 202 12.97 5.68 8.25
N GLU A 203 14.04 5.43 9.03
CA GLU A 203 15.43 5.58 8.55
C GLU A 203 15.67 4.71 7.31
N ARG A 204 15.19 3.46 7.32
CA ARG A 204 15.31 2.55 6.19
C ARG A 204 14.53 3.07 4.98
N ASP A 205 13.29 3.49 5.16
CA ASP A 205 12.42 3.98 4.11
C ASP A 205 13.03 5.21 3.42
N VAL A 206 13.50 6.19 4.19
CA VAL A 206 14.19 7.39 3.67
C VAL A 206 15.52 7.01 3.01
N GLY A 207 16.28 6.09 3.61
CA GLY A 207 17.53 5.59 3.07
C GLY A 207 17.35 4.88 1.72
N ASN A 208 16.29 4.09 1.54
CA ASN A 208 15.95 3.45 0.27
C ASN A 208 15.67 4.48 -0.82
N MET A 209 14.90 5.53 -0.51
CA MET A 209 14.60 6.61 -1.46
C MET A 209 15.88 7.36 -1.85
N ALA A 210 16.71 7.73 -0.88
CA ALA A 210 17.98 8.40 -1.15
C ALA A 210 18.94 7.54 -1.99
N ALA A 211 19.01 6.23 -1.71
CA ALA A 211 19.83 5.28 -2.46
C ALA A 211 19.34 5.11 -3.90
N TYR A 212 18.01 5.02 -4.11
CA TYR A 212 17.43 4.88 -5.43
C TYR A 212 17.65 6.15 -6.28
N PHE A 213 17.18 7.31 -5.82
CA PHE A 213 17.30 8.55 -6.58
C PHE A 213 18.76 8.99 -6.76
N GLY A 214 19.63 8.65 -5.81
CA GLY A 214 21.05 8.88 -5.89
C GLY A 214 21.79 8.08 -6.98
N GLN A 215 21.13 7.14 -7.68
CA GLN A 215 21.66 6.49 -8.87
C GLN A 215 21.64 7.46 -10.06
N PHE A 216 20.66 8.34 -10.12
CA PHE A 216 20.44 9.32 -11.18
C PHE A 216 21.04 10.71 -10.83
N ALA A 217 21.01 11.09 -9.55
CA ALA A 217 21.54 12.33 -9.01
C ALA A 217 22.42 12.03 -7.77
N PRO A 218 23.76 11.83 -7.93
CA PRO A 218 24.63 11.28 -6.89
C PRO A 218 24.67 12.07 -5.58
N GLU A 219 24.41 13.37 -5.62
CA GLU A 219 24.32 14.23 -4.44
C GLU A 219 23.21 13.83 -3.47
N LEU A 220 22.17 13.16 -3.93
CA LEU A 220 21.04 12.71 -3.10
C LEU A 220 21.42 11.56 -2.17
N LYS A 221 22.49 10.79 -2.49
CA LYS A 221 23.00 9.72 -1.63
C LYS A 221 23.51 10.21 -0.27
N TYR A 222 23.94 11.45 -0.22
CA TYR A 222 24.58 12.07 0.95
C TYR A 222 23.64 13.02 1.69
N SER A 223 22.40 13.10 1.28
CA SER A 223 21.40 13.88 1.99
C SER A 223 21.17 13.25 3.36
N LYS A 224 21.99 13.69 4.33
CA LYS A 224 21.80 13.43 5.76
C LYS A 224 20.55 14.19 6.23
N TYR A 225 19.41 13.77 5.85
CA TYR A 225 18.19 14.04 6.60
C TYR A 225 17.97 12.84 7.51
N ALA A 226 18.84 12.80 8.49
CA ALA A 226 18.56 12.20 9.76
C ALA A 226 17.79 13.23 10.58
#